data_8d872022dc93bd5285e56bae12a335be
#
_entry.id   8d872022dc93bd5285e56bae12a335be
#
_cell.length_a   1.000
_cell.length_b   1.000
_cell.length_c   1.000
_cell.angle_alpha   90.00
_cell.angle_beta   90.00
_cell.angle_gamma   90.00
#
_symmetry.space_group_name_H-M   'P 1'
#
loop_
_entity.id
_entity.type
_entity.pdbx_description
1 polymer ?
#
loop_
_entity_poly.entity_id
_entity_poly.type
_entity_poly.pdbx_seq_one_letter_code
_entity_poly.pdbx_strand_id
1 'polypeptide(L)'
;ACDPSPACDPATVTIVVSAQNDAPVTGDDTFSVNEDGTLAAQSLTANDSDPDNTSAQLTWSLVSGGTAAANGALTVNANGTFNYAPNANYNGTVSFTYQACDPSNACDPATVTITVNAVNDAPVANDDPFTMNEDGTLNSTVSGNDSDVDNTAAQLTWSVVSGGTAAANGSLTFNANGSYSYVPNANYNGTVSFTYQACDPGSLCDQAVVTITVTAVNDAPVANDDTYSMS
;
A
#
# COMPACT_ATOMS: atom_id res chain seq x y z
N ALA A 1 79.84 2.64 2.35
CA ALA A 1 80.87 3.67 2.18
C ALA A 1 82.04 3.09 1.42
N CYS A 2 82.72 3.87 0.57
CA CYS A 2 83.91 3.46 -0.19
C CYS A 2 85.02 4.40 0.15
N ASP A 3 86.26 3.85 0.19
CA ASP A 3 87.52 4.67 0.34
C ASP A 3 88.06 5.13 -1.04
N PRO A 4 89.04 6.01 -1.11
CA PRO A 4 89.64 6.49 -2.38
C PRO A 4 90.38 5.41 -3.20
N SER A 5 90.53 4.19 -2.66
CA SER A 5 91.28 3.07 -3.31
C SER A 5 90.33 1.92 -3.74
N PRO A 6 89.21 2.14 -4.21
CA PRO A 6 87.92 1.47 -4.48
C PRO A 6 87.57 0.26 -3.58
N ALA A 7 87.91 0.24 -2.33
CA ALA A 7 87.38 -0.70 -1.35
C ALA A 7 86.11 -0.16 -0.77
N CYS A 8 85.02 -0.91 -0.94
CA CYS A 8 83.70 -0.55 -0.48
C CYS A 8 83.19 -1.55 0.56
N ASP A 9 82.75 -1.07 1.67
CA ASP A 9 82.01 -1.87 2.66
C ASP A 9 80.50 -1.60 2.54
N PRO A 10 79.70 -2.59 2.09
CA PRO A 10 78.29 -2.43 1.97
C PRO A 10 77.67 -2.46 3.35
N ALA A 11 76.82 -1.50 3.62
CA ALA A 11 75.95 -1.51 4.79
C ALA A 11 74.50 -1.63 4.33
N THR A 12 73.72 -2.49 5.00
CA THR A 12 72.28 -2.66 4.74
C THR A 12 71.50 -1.73 5.67
N VAL A 13 70.66 -0.91 5.08
CA VAL A 13 69.65 -0.17 5.84
C VAL A 13 68.32 -0.94 5.75
N THR A 14 67.85 -1.38 6.90
CA THR A 14 66.56 -2.01 7.01
C THR A 14 65.51 -0.98 7.52
N ILE A 15 64.50 -0.70 6.74
CA ILE A 15 63.38 0.15 7.14
C ILE A 15 62.20 -0.78 7.41
N VAL A 16 61.72 -0.79 8.64
CA VAL A 16 60.49 -1.52 9.01
C VAL A 16 59.36 -0.51 8.95
N VAL A 17 58.41 -0.75 8.06
CA VAL A 17 57.14 -0.02 8.00
C VAL A 17 56.10 -0.90 8.72
N SER A 18 55.62 -0.41 9.84
CA SER A 18 54.54 -1.08 10.58
C SER A 18 53.21 -0.76 9.93
N ALA A 19 52.37 -1.79 9.71
CA ALA A 19 51.00 -1.59 9.31
C ALA A 19 50.25 -0.85 10.41
N GLN A 20 49.42 0.10 10.04
CA GLN A 20 48.46 0.78 10.90
C GLN A 20 47.05 0.43 10.38
N ASN A 21 46.12 0.18 11.28
CA ASN A 21 44.75 -0.10 10.91
C ASN A 21 44.08 1.16 10.35
N ASP A 22 43.45 1.03 9.20
CA ASP A 22 42.58 2.03 8.60
C ASP A 22 41.12 1.66 8.89
N ALA A 23 40.19 2.64 8.84
CA ALA A 23 38.78 2.38 8.97
C ALA A 23 38.22 1.87 7.63
N PRO A 24 37.11 1.10 7.67
CA PRO A 24 36.35 0.80 6.45
C PRO A 24 35.93 2.07 5.69
N VAL A 25 35.65 1.93 4.41
CA VAL A 25 35.08 2.96 3.55
C VAL A 25 33.73 2.42 3.07
N THR A 26 32.66 3.06 3.51
CA THR A 26 31.28 2.69 3.14
C THR A 26 30.73 3.63 2.07
N GLY A 27 29.94 3.09 1.16
CA GLY A 27 29.26 3.85 0.10
C GLY A 27 27.75 3.92 0.31
N ASP A 28 27.14 5.06 -0.06
CA ASP A 28 25.68 5.18 -0.03
C ASP A 28 25.02 4.21 -1.00
N ASP A 29 23.87 3.64 -0.60
CA ASP A 29 23.10 2.66 -1.36
C ASP A 29 21.72 3.17 -1.77
N THR A 30 21.22 2.67 -2.90
CA THR A 30 19.87 2.97 -3.36
C THR A 30 19.12 1.70 -3.74
N PHE A 31 17.85 1.61 -3.31
CA PHE A 31 16.95 0.50 -3.62
C PHE A 31 15.57 1.01 -4.02
N SER A 32 14.78 0.13 -4.60
CA SER A 32 13.36 0.40 -4.87
C SER A 32 12.51 -0.82 -4.57
N VAL A 33 11.28 -0.58 -4.14
CA VAL A 33 10.26 -1.58 -3.83
C VAL A 33 8.88 -0.99 -4.10
N ASN A 34 7.90 -1.82 -4.42
CA ASN A 34 6.51 -1.40 -4.44
C ASN A 34 5.95 -1.35 -3.01
N GLU A 35 4.93 -0.52 -2.74
CA GLU A 35 4.40 -0.28 -1.39
C GLU A 35 3.94 -1.56 -0.65
N ASP A 36 3.35 -2.52 -1.34
CA ASP A 36 2.94 -3.79 -0.74
C ASP A 36 3.98 -4.91 -0.88
N GLY A 37 5.19 -4.52 -1.33
CA GLY A 37 6.31 -5.42 -1.52
C GLY A 37 7.25 -5.46 -0.32
N THR A 38 8.30 -6.28 -0.44
CA THR A 38 9.33 -6.42 0.60
C THR A 38 10.71 -6.52 -0.03
N LEU A 39 11.67 -5.75 0.49
CA LEU A 39 13.09 -5.99 0.26
C LEU A 39 13.58 -7.02 1.28
N ALA A 40 13.98 -8.20 0.81
CA ALA A 40 14.46 -9.29 1.66
C ALA A 40 15.94 -9.57 1.37
N ALA A 41 16.75 -9.61 2.43
CA ALA A 41 18.19 -9.94 2.39
C ALA A 41 18.96 -9.13 1.33
N GLN A 42 18.66 -7.83 1.17
CA GLN A 42 19.41 -6.95 0.29
C GLN A 42 20.81 -6.69 0.85
N SER A 43 21.82 -6.62 -0.03
CA SER A 43 23.20 -6.45 0.38
C SER A 43 23.60 -4.97 0.45
N LEU A 44 24.24 -4.59 1.54
CA LEU A 44 24.92 -3.29 1.72
C LEU A 44 26.41 -3.35 1.35
N THR A 45 26.95 -4.56 1.12
CA THR A 45 28.40 -4.79 1.07
C THR A 45 29.04 -4.55 -0.30
N ALA A 46 28.23 -4.19 -1.31
CA ALA A 46 28.72 -4.18 -2.72
C ALA A 46 29.69 -3.05 -3.02
N ASN A 47 29.59 -1.94 -2.31
CA ASN A 47 30.42 -0.72 -2.44
C ASN A 47 31.20 -0.40 -1.18
N ASP A 48 31.14 -1.28 -0.16
CA ASP A 48 31.91 -1.18 1.07
C ASP A 48 33.24 -1.93 0.95
N SER A 49 34.29 -1.37 1.49
CA SER A 49 35.65 -1.94 1.45
C SER A 49 36.46 -1.51 2.67
N ASP A 50 37.53 -2.25 2.92
CA ASP A 50 38.51 -1.93 3.96
C ASP A 50 39.92 -2.25 3.43
N PRO A 51 40.91 -1.35 3.59
CA PRO A 51 42.28 -1.59 3.13
C PRO A 51 43.00 -2.78 3.78
N ASP A 52 42.66 -3.08 5.04
CA ASP A 52 43.35 -4.08 5.87
C ASP A 52 42.52 -5.36 6.07
N ASN A 53 41.21 -5.28 5.88
CA ASN A 53 40.28 -6.36 6.18
C ASN A 53 39.45 -6.78 4.97
N THR A 54 39.16 -8.07 4.91
CA THR A 54 38.19 -8.59 3.93
C THR A 54 36.77 -8.27 4.38
N SER A 55 35.83 -8.19 3.44
CA SER A 55 34.40 -8.01 3.73
C SER A 55 33.83 -9.03 4.75
N ALA A 56 34.36 -10.28 4.79
CA ALA A 56 33.97 -11.29 5.77
C ALA A 56 34.39 -10.97 7.22
N GLN A 57 35.31 -10.02 7.41
CA GLN A 57 35.79 -9.61 8.74
C GLN A 57 35.08 -8.35 9.24
N LEU A 58 34.38 -7.64 8.36
CA LEU A 58 33.56 -6.48 8.72
C LEU A 58 32.24 -6.90 9.37
N THR A 59 31.71 -6.01 10.18
CA THR A 59 30.38 -6.16 10.79
C THR A 59 29.55 -4.92 10.53
N TRP A 60 28.29 -5.13 10.12
CA TRP A 60 27.34 -4.05 9.81
C TRP A 60 26.34 -3.88 10.93
N SER A 61 25.94 -2.65 11.19
CA SER A 61 24.92 -2.35 12.20
C SER A 61 24.12 -1.10 11.82
N LEU A 62 22.90 -1.04 12.33
CA LEU A 62 22.03 0.13 12.18
C LEU A 62 22.50 1.25 13.09
N VAL A 63 22.76 2.44 12.53
CA VAL A 63 23.05 3.66 13.29
C VAL A 63 21.76 4.44 13.57
N SER A 64 20.93 4.61 12.56
CA SER A 64 19.64 5.29 12.65
C SER A 64 18.63 4.68 11.67
N GLY A 65 17.45 4.33 12.14
CA GLY A 65 16.36 3.85 11.29
C GLY A 65 15.75 4.93 10.39
N GLY A 66 15.98 6.20 10.71
CA GLY A 66 15.53 7.33 9.91
C GLY A 66 14.04 7.26 9.55
N THR A 67 13.72 7.73 8.34
CA THR A 67 12.35 7.65 7.81
C THR A 67 11.93 6.23 7.43
N ALA A 68 12.89 5.31 7.16
CA ALA A 68 12.57 3.92 6.86
C ALA A 68 11.94 3.22 8.07
N ALA A 69 12.52 3.36 9.28
CA ALA A 69 11.92 2.77 10.48
C ALA A 69 10.61 3.45 10.90
N ALA A 70 10.37 4.70 10.51
CA ALA A 70 9.12 5.41 10.78
C ALA A 70 7.98 4.96 9.85
N ASN A 71 8.30 4.52 8.63
CA ASN A 71 7.33 4.19 7.58
C ASN A 71 7.36 2.70 7.16
N GLY A 72 7.94 1.83 7.98
CA GLY A 72 8.00 0.41 7.70
C GLY A 72 8.78 -0.38 8.74
N ALA A 73 8.86 -1.69 8.54
CA ALA A 73 9.65 -2.60 9.34
C ALA A 73 11.06 -2.73 8.74
N LEU A 74 12.08 -2.26 9.45
CA LEU A 74 13.48 -2.29 9.04
C LEU A 74 14.29 -3.20 9.95
N THR A 75 15.15 -4.06 9.38
CA THR A 75 16.20 -4.80 10.10
C THR A 75 17.49 -4.76 9.32
N VAL A 76 18.61 -4.52 10.02
CA VAL A 76 19.97 -4.61 9.47
C VAL A 76 20.70 -5.72 10.19
N ASN A 77 21.32 -6.64 9.45
CA ASN A 77 22.01 -7.81 9.97
C ASN A 77 23.54 -7.58 9.99
N ALA A 78 24.23 -8.20 10.93
CA ALA A 78 25.68 -8.08 11.09
C ALA A 78 26.50 -8.58 9.89
N ASN A 79 25.90 -9.36 8.99
CA ASN A 79 26.52 -9.84 7.75
C ASN A 79 26.36 -8.85 6.56
N GLY A 80 25.91 -7.64 6.80
CA GLY A 80 25.72 -6.61 5.78
C GLY A 80 24.47 -6.80 4.92
N THR A 81 23.50 -7.58 5.36
CA THR A 81 22.18 -7.64 4.69
C THR A 81 21.14 -6.87 5.48
N PHE A 82 20.10 -6.37 4.78
CA PHE A 82 18.94 -5.76 5.43
C PHE A 82 17.63 -6.27 4.86
N ASN A 83 16.56 -6.08 5.64
CA ASN A 83 15.19 -6.29 5.18
C ASN A 83 14.40 -5.00 5.43
N TYR A 84 13.50 -4.69 4.52
CA TYR A 84 12.57 -3.58 4.66
C TYR A 84 11.21 -3.94 4.08
N ALA A 85 10.15 -3.74 4.86
CA ALA A 85 8.76 -3.84 4.42
C ALA A 85 8.08 -2.50 4.72
N PRO A 86 7.61 -1.76 3.72
CA PRO A 86 6.83 -0.54 3.94
C PRO A 86 5.59 -0.81 4.80
N ASN A 87 5.09 0.21 5.48
CA ASN A 87 3.72 0.16 6.02
C ASN A 87 2.73 0.03 4.87
N ALA A 88 1.57 -0.60 5.11
CA ALA A 88 0.52 -0.72 4.11
C ALA A 88 0.21 0.64 3.47
N ASN A 89 0.11 0.66 2.13
CA ASN A 89 -0.25 1.83 1.32
C ASN A 89 0.72 3.03 1.49
N TYR A 90 1.94 2.79 1.98
CA TYR A 90 2.95 3.83 2.05
C TYR A 90 3.77 3.88 0.77
N ASN A 91 3.76 5.00 0.07
CA ASN A 91 4.64 5.31 -1.05
C ASN A 91 5.45 6.58 -0.79
N GLY A 92 6.62 6.69 -1.44
CA GLY A 92 7.54 7.81 -1.26
C GLY A 92 8.98 7.38 -1.06
N THR A 93 9.83 8.32 -0.64
CA THR A 93 11.25 8.05 -0.39
C THR A 93 11.52 7.97 1.10
N VAL A 94 12.19 6.91 1.53
CA VAL A 94 12.65 6.70 2.90
C VAL A 94 14.16 6.47 2.94
N SER A 95 14.76 6.68 4.12
CA SER A 95 16.19 6.46 4.31
C SER A 95 16.51 5.95 5.71
N PHE A 96 17.64 5.28 5.84
CA PHE A 96 18.24 4.90 7.10
C PHE A 96 19.77 5.01 7.01
N THR A 97 20.47 5.07 8.15
CA THR A 97 21.92 5.09 8.22
C THR A 97 22.42 3.81 8.86
N TYR A 98 23.37 3.16 8.21
CA TYR A 98 24.11 2.02 8.75
C TYR A 98 25.59 2.41 8.94
N GLN A 99 26.37 1.52 9.52
CA GLN A 99 27.82 1.59 9.55
C GLN A 99 28.44 0.21 9.35
N ALA A 100 29.61 0.16 8.74
CA ALA A 100 30.49 -0.99 8.76
C ALA A 100 31.65 -0.73 9.74
N CYS A 101 31.98 -1.74 10.52
CA CYS A 101 33.10 -1.68 11.48
C CYS A 101 34.06 -2.84 11.23
N ASP A 102 35.37 -2.58 11.37
CA ASP A 102 36.43 -3.57 11.34
C ASP A 102 36.61 -4.28 12.71
N PRO A 103 37.48 -5.31 12.82
CA PRO A 103 37.77 -5.98 14.08
C PRO A 103 38.43 -5.09 15.15
N SER A 104 38.99 -3.95 14.76
CA SER A 104 39.59 -2.97 15.65
C SER A 104 38.60 -1.93 16.16
N ASN A 105 37.32 -2.04 15.75
CA ASN A 105 36.24 -1.09 16.02
C ASN A 105 36.41 0.30 15.38
N ALA A 106 37.16 0.41 14.31
CA ALA A 106 37.08 1.58 13.44
C ALA A 106 35.86 1.41 12.53
N CYS A 107 35.04 2.46 12.40
CA CYS A 107 33.75 2.39 11.72
C CYS A 107 33.56 3.57 10.78
N ASP A 108 32.82 3.34 9.68
CA ASP A 108 32.38 4.36 8.74
C ASP A 108 30.88 4.23 8.46
N PRO A 109 30.11 5.33 8.51
CA PRO A 109 28.67 5.30 8.24
C PRO A 109 28.34 5.63 6.81
N ALA A 110 27.25 5.01 6.29
CA ALA A 110 26.64 5.36 5.00
C ALA A 110 25.10 5.39 5.09
N THR A 111 24.49 6.00 4.08
CA THR A 111 23.04 6.17 3.98
C THR A 111 22.45 5.24 2.92
N VAL A 112 21.39 4.54 3.29
CA VAL A 112 20.52 3.83 2.34
C VAL A 112 19.31 4.70 2.03
N THR A 113 19.02 4.87 0.74
CA THR A 113 17.81 5.52 0.24
C THR A 113 16.94 4.49 -0.48
N ILE A 114 15.67 4.37 -0.07
CA ILE A 114 14.71 3.44 -0.67
C ILE A 114 13.57 4.24 -1.29
N THR A 115 13.31 4.03 -2.58
CA THR A 115 12.10 4.53 -3.25
C THR A 115 11.01 3.47 -3.15
N VAL A 116 9.92 3.80 -2.45
CA VAL A 116 8.70 2.98 -2.40
C VAL A 116 7.77 3.49 -3.49
N ASN A 117 7.52 2.66 -4.48
CA ASN A 117 6.68 3.01 -5.63
C ASN A 117 5.21 2.78 -5.28
N ALA A 118 4.34 3.71 -5.67
CA ALA A 118 2.90 3.53 -5.59
C ALA A 118 2.43 2.37 -6.49
N VAL A 119 1.45 1.62 -6.01
CA VAL A 119 0.71 0.59 -6.75
C VAL A 119 -0.77 0.89 -6.57
N ASN A 120 -1.53 0.86 -7.65
CA ASN A 120 -2.96 1.12 -7.57
C ASN A 120 -3.67 -0.01 -6.83
N ASP A 121 -4.38 0.33 -5.76
CA ASP A 121 -5.25 -0.56 -4.98
C ASP A 121 -6.68 -0.55 -5.53
N ALA A 122 -7.46 -1.57 -5.22
CA ALA A 122 -8.88 -1.59 -5.55
C ALA A 122 -9.68 -0.74 -4.54
N PRO A 123 -10.77 -0.09 -4.96
CA PRO A 123 -11.69 0.54 -4.03
C PRO A 123 -12.30 -0.49 -3.05
N VAL A 124 -12.77 0.00 -1.93
CA VAL A 124 -13.53 -0.78 -0.94
C VAL A 124 -14.98 -0.33 -1.00
N ALA A 125 -15.86 -1.17 -1.53
CA ALA A 125 -17.30 -0.97 -1.53
C ALA A 125 -17.92 -1.59 -0.28
N ASN A 126 -18.85 -0.89 0.37
CA ASN A 126 -19.51 -1.35 1.59
C ASN A 126 -21.01 -1.45 1.41
N ASP A 127 -21.62 -2.46 2.04
CA ASP A 127 -23.06 -2.68 1.97
C ASP A 127 -23.87 -1.50 2.51
N ASP A 128 -25.01 -1.24 1.85
CA ASP A 128 -25.90 -0.11 2.13
C ASP A 128 -27.31 -0.57 2.54
N PRO A 129 -27.70 -0.48 3.80
CA PRO A 129 -29.07 -0.72 4.25
C PRO A 129 -29.93 0.55 4.18
N PHE A 130 -31.13 0.45 3.58
CA PHE A 130 -32.13 1.52 3.53
C PHE A 130 -33.51 1.02 3.95
N THR A 131 -34.38 1.97 4.33
CA THR A 131 -35.79 1.71 4.64
C THR A 131 -36.65 2.75 3.95
N MET A 132 -37.79 2.33 3.39
CA MET A 132 -38.74 3.21 2.74
C MET A 132 -40.17 2.67 2.91
N ASN A 133 -41.17 3.51 2.64
CA ASN A 133 -42.59 3.09 2.53
C ASN A 133 -42.91 2.61 1.11
N GLU A 134 -43.90 1.68 0.97
CA GLU A 134 -44.22 1.06 -0.31
C GLU A 134 -44.69 2.04 -1.40
N ASP A 135 -45.40 3.10 -1.09
CA ASP A 135 -45.90 4.07 -2.06
C ASP A 135 -44.93 5.24 -2.28
N GLY A 136 -43.70 5.11 -1.80
CA GLY A 136 -42.67 6.15 -1.87
C GLY A 136 -41.70 5.97 -3.01
N THR A 137 -40.79 6.95 -3.14
CA THR A 137 -39.58 6.87 -3.97
C THR A 137 -38.39 7.05 -3.06
N LEU A 138 -37.44 6.09 -3.07
CA LEU A 138 -36.15 6.22 -2.42
C LEU A 138 -35.17 6.85 -3.40
N ASN A 139 -34.64 8.03 -3.04
CA ASN A 139 -33.51 8.63 -3.73
C ASN A 139 -32.33 8.63 -2.76
N SER A 140 -31.24 7.97 -3.13
CA SER A 140 -30.05 7.83 -2.27
C SER A 140 -28.77 7.68 -3.09
N THR A 141 -27.66 7.43 -2.42
CA THR A 141 -26.37 7.16 -3.03
C THR A 141 -25.66 6.03 -2.29
N VAL A 142 -24.89 5.24 -3.01
CA VAL A 142 -23.98 4.21 -2.47
C VAL A 142 -22.58 4.77 -2.18
N SER A 143 -22.21 5.93 -2.73
CA SER A 143 -20.87 6.49 -2.65
C SER A 143 -20.46 7.04 -1.26
N GLY A 144 -21.36 6.97 -0.27
CA GLY A 144 -21.16 7.64 1.03
C GLY A 144 -20.23 6.90 1.99
N ASN A 145 -20.12 5.60 1.86
CA ASN A 145 -19.33 4.69 2.70
C ASN A 145 -18.26 3.93 1.90
N ASP A 146 -18.21 4.11 0.59
CA ASP A 146 -17.18 3.56 -0.28
C ASP A 146 -15.93 4.44 -0.26
N SER A 147 -14.76 3.83 -0.38
CA SER A 147 -13.48 4.52 -0.33
C SER A 147 -12.43 3.83 -1.21
N ASP A 148 -11.39 4.59 -1.51
CA ASP A 148 -10.21 4.09 -2.22
C ASP A 148 -8.98 4.81 -1.65
N VAL A 149 -7.87 4.10 -1.50
CA VAL A 149 -6.67 4.65 -0.86
C VAL A 149 -5.91 5.61 -1.79
N ASP A 150 -5.97 5.35 -3.10
CA ASP A 150 -5.27 6.11 -4.13
C ASP A 150 -6.14 7.16 -4.80
N ASN A 151 -7.47 6.98 -4.75
CA ASN A 151 -8.41 7.75 -5.51
C ASN A 151 -9.46 8.42 -4.62
N THR A 152 -9.80 9.67 -4.97
CA THR A 152 -10.91 10.37 -4.33
C THR A 152 -12.24 9.81 -4.84
N ALA A 153 -13.32 9.94 -4.06
CA ALA A 153 -14.65 9.52 -4.47
C ALA A 153 -15.10 10.14 -5.82
N ALA A 154 -14.61 11.32 -6.19
CA ALA A 154 -14.92 11.94 -7.47
C ALA A 154 -14.27 11.25 -8.70
N GLN A 155 -13.28 10.40 -8.46
CA GLN A 155 -12.58 9.63 -9.50
C GLN A 155 -13.15 8.23 -9.66
N LEU A 156 -13.90 7.74 -8.66
CA LEU A 156 -14.57 6.45 -8.72
C LEU A 156 -15.80 6.50 -9.63
N THR A 157 -16.16 5.35 -10.16
CA THR A 157 -17.37 5.15 -10.96
C THR A 157 -18.14 3.95 -10.42
N TRP A 158 -19.46 4.10 -10.34
CA TRP A 158 -20.34 3.06 -9.83
C TRP A 158 -21.28 2.52 -10.94
N SER A 159 -21.56 1.22 -10.88
CA SER A 159 -22.48 0.58 -11.82
C SER A 159 -23.20 -0.60 -11.17
N VAL A 160 -24.40 -0.91 -11.67
CA VAL A 160 -25.16 -2.08 -11.23
C VAL A 160 -24.56 -3.34 -11.85
N VAL A 161 -24.22 -4.31 -11.01
CA VAL A 161 -23.80 -5.66 -11.44
C VAL A 161 -25.02 -6.56 -11.62
N SER A 162 -25.98 -6.45 -10.69
CA SER A 162 -27.24 -7.19 -10.73
C SER A 162 -28.36 -6.35 -10.09
N GLY A 163 -29.48 -6.18 -10.79
CA GLY A 163 -30.67 -5.53 -10.25
C GLY A 163 -31.37 -6.35 -9.17
N GLY A 164 -31.06 -7.64 -9.04
CA GLY A 164 -31.54 -8.53 -8.01
C GLY A 164 -33.05 -8.52 -7.84
N THR A 165 -33.52 -8.64 -6.57
CA THR A 165 -34.95 -8.57 -6.24
C THR A 165 -35.50 -7.16 -6.34
N ALA A 166 -34.66 -6.11 -6.30
CA ALA A 166 -35.12 -4.73 -6.51
C ALA A 166 -35.66 -4.53 -7.93
N ALA A 167 -34.93 -4.98 -8.96
CA ALA A 167 -35.41 -4.90 -10.35
C ALA A 167 -36.63 -5.77 -10.62
N ALA A 168 -36.81 -6.87 -9.88
CA ALA A 168 -37.96 -7.75 -10.00
C ALA A 168 -39.26 -7.18 -9.35
N ASN A 169 -39.09 -6.36 -8.30
CA ASN A 169 -40.21 -5.86 -7.47
C ASN A 169 -40.38 -4.33 -7.53
N GLY A 170 -39.78 -3.67 -8.52
CA GLY A 170 -39.86 -2.22 -8.68
C GLY A 170 -39.01 -1.71 -9.87
N SER A 171 -38.92 -0.42 -9.95
CA SER A 171 -38.07 0.28 -10.94
C SER A 171 -36.83 0.85 -10.26
N LEU A 172 -35.68 0.40 -10.70
CA LEU A 172 -34.36 0.88 -10.25
C LEU A 172 -33.69 1.71 -11.36
N THR A 173 -33.33 2.94 -11.04
CA THR A 173 -32.47 3.80 -11.88
C THR A 173 -31.18 4.07 -11.14
N PHE A 174 -30.03 3.89 -11.80
CA PHE A 174 -28.71 4.03 -11.18
C PHE A 174 -27.79 4.88 -12.07
N ASN A 175 -26.99 5.75 -11.47
CA ASN A 175 -26.08 6.67 -12.16
C ASN A 175 -24.63 6.36 -11.81
N ALA A 176 -23.71 6.71 -12.73
CA ALA A 176 -22.28 6.45 -12.57
C ALA A 176 -21.61 7.20 -11.40
N ASN A 177 -22.26 8.17 -10.80
CA ASN A 177 -21.82 8.87 -9.58
C ASN A 177 -22.28 8.18 -8.27
N GLY A 178 -22.85 6.98 -8.36
CA GLY A 178 -23.39 6.21 -7.23
C GLY A 178 -24.79 6.62 -6.78
N SER A 179 -25.40 7.67 -7.34
CA SER A 179 -26.77 8.03 -7.01
C SER A 179 -27.76 7.08 -7.67
N TYR A 180 -28.85 6.75 -6.98
CA TYR A 180 -29.91 5.90 -7.51
C TYR A 180 -31.30 6.32 -7.03
N SER A 181 -32.31 5.86 -7.78
CA SER A 181 -33.71 5.98 -7.42
C SER A 181 -34.38 4.61 -7.50
N TYR A 182 -35.15 4.26 -6.47
CA TYR A 182 -35.93 3.04 -6.44
C TYR A 182 -37.41 3.36 -6.15
N VAL A 183 -38.31 2.80 -6.96
CA VAL A 183 -39.77 2.87 -6.79
C VAL A 183 -40.30 1.44 -6.74
N PRO A 184 -40.87 1.00 -5.61
CA PRO A 184 -41.50 -0.33 -5.53
C PRO A 184 -42.66 -0.47 -6.50
N ASN A 185 -42.99 -1.72 -6.87
CA ASN A 185 -44.29 -2.00 -7.50
C ASN A 185 -45.45 -1.63 -6.54
N ALA A 186 -46.59 -1.27 -7.07
CA ALA A 186 -47.75 -0.89 -6.27
C ALA A 186 -48.06 -1.96 -5.19
N ASN A 187 -48.28 -1.52 -3.95
CA ASN A 187 -48.56 -2.37 -2.79
C ASN A 187 -47.52 -3.46 -2.49
N TYR A 188 -46.25 -3.28 -2.97
CA TYR A 188 -45.21 -4.20 -2.62
C TYR A 188 -44.55 -3.79 -1.29
N ASN A 189 -44.58 -4.71 -0.33
CA ASN A 189 -43.82 -4.60 0.91
C ASN A 189 -42.93 -5.84 1.10
N GLY A 190 -41.78 -5.68 1.76
CA GLY A 190 -40.81 -6.73 1.94
C GLY A 190 -39.38 -6.21 1.78
N THR A 191 -38.40 -7.11 1.70
CA THR A 191 -37.00 -6.76 1.50
C THR A 191 -36.60 -7.04 0.06
N VAL A 192 -35.99 -6.05 -0.57
CA VAL A 192 -35.35 -6.16 -1.89
C VAL A 192 -33.89 -5.81 -1.84
N SER A 193 -33.13 -6.29 -2.81
CA SER A 193 -31.69 -6.00 -2.90
C SER A 193 -31.22 -5.89 -4.35
N PHE A 194 -30.12 -5.18 -4.56
CA PHE A 194 -29.37 -5.18 -5.80
C PHE A 194 -27.85 -5.12 -5.48
N THR A 195 -27.03 -5.61 -6.39
CA THR A 195 -25.58 -5.58 -6.28
C THR A 195 -25.03 -4.50 -7.20
N TYR A 196 -24.15 -3.68 -6.66
CA TYR A 196 -23.38 -2.70 -7.42
C TYR A 196 -21.88 -2.98 -7.31
N GLN A 197 -21.08 -2.26 -8.09
CA GLN A 197 -19.63 -2.20 -7.96
C GLN A 197 -19.16 -0.75 -8.00
N ALA A 198 -18.11 -0.47 -7.25
CA ALA A 198 -17.28 0.72 -7.35
C ALA A 198 -16.02 0.36 -8.11
N CYS A 199 -15.61 1.17 -9.09
CA CYS A 199 -14.40 0.96 -9.87
C CYS A 199 -13.56 2.22 -9.89
N ASP A 200 -12.23 2.06 -9.81
CA ASP A 200 -11.25 3.12 -9.93
C ASP A 200 -10.91 3.43 -11.41
N PRO A 201 -10.10 4.47 -11.69
CA PRO A 201 -9.60 4.76 -13.03
C PRO A 201 -8.66 3.68 -13.60
N GLY A 202 -8.03 2.87 -12.75
CA GLY A 202 -7.21 1.72 -13.12
C GLY A 202 -8.01 0.48 -13.51
N SER A 203 -9.34 0.52 -13.35
CA SER A 203 -10.28 -0.57 -13.62
C SER A 203 -10.23 -1.72 -12.60
N LEU A 204 -9.70 -1.48 -11.41
CA LEU A 204 -9.93 -2.36 -10.27
C LEU A 204 -11.29 -2.03 -9.66
N CYS A 205 -12.02 -3.08 -9.25
CA CYS A 205 -13.39 -2.92 -8.78
C CYS A 205 -13.65 -3.79 -7.55
N ASP A 206 -14.53 -3.31 -6.67
CA ASP A 206 -15.11 -4.08 -5.57
C ASP A 206 -16.63 -3.99 -5.58
N GLN A 207 -17.30 -5.01 -5.03
CA GLN A 207 -18.76 -5.15 -5.08
C GLN A 207 -19.38 -5.10 -3.70
N ALA A 208 -20.55 -4.45 -3.62
CA ALA A 208 -21.37 -4.45 -2.42
C ALA A 208 -22.86 -4.55 -2.75
N VAL A 209 -23.67 -4.73 -1.71
CA VAL A 209 -25.11 -4.97 -1.81
C VAL A 209 -25.87 -3.82 -1.17
N VAL A 210 -26.81 -3.26 -1.94
CA VAL A 210 -27.88 -2.42 -1.37
C VAL A 210 -29.04 -3.30 -0.95
N THR A 211 -29.47 -3.15 0.30
CA THR A 211 -30.65 -3.83 0.85
C THR A 211 -31.69 -2.78 1.25
N ILE A 212 -32.90 -2.87 0.67
CA ILE A 212 -33.99 -1.93 0.93
C ILE A 212 -35.16 -2.67 1.61
N THR A 213 -35.50 -2.25 2.83
CA THR A 213 -36.71 -2.71 3.51
C THR A 213 -37.86 -1.79 3.15
N VAL A 214 -38.82 -2.32 2.40
CA VAL A 214 -40.05 -1.62 2.03
C VAL A 214 -41.13 -1.96 3.07
N THR A 215 -41.60 -0.95 3.80
CA THR A 215 -42.61 -1.09 4.86
C THR A 215 -44.02 -0.84 4.31
N ALA A 216 -44.96 -1.66 4.77
CA ALA A 216 -46.38 -1.50 4.40
C ALA A 216 -46.95 -0.18 4.93
N VAL A 217 -47.78 0.42 4.12
CA VAL A 217 -48.64 1.59 4.46
C VAL A 217 -50.10 1.19 4.28
N ASN A 218 -50.99 1.64 5.16
CA ASN A 218 -52.39 1.31 5.04
C ASN A 218 -53.08 2.07 3.89
N ASP A 219 -53.60 1.33 2.92
CA ASP A 219 -54.34 1.85 1.79
C ASP A 219 -55.82 2.01 2.10
N ALA A 220 -56.47 2.96 1.44
CA ALA A 220 -57.91 3.08 1.49
C ALA A 220 -58.59 1.95 0.70
N PRO A 221 -59.69 1.39 1.19
CA PRO A 221 -60.42 0.37 0.44
C PRO A 221 -60.98 0.94 -0.86
N VAL A 222 -60.92 0.14 -1.94
CA VAL A 222 -61.50 0.46 -3.24
C VAL A 222 -62.88 -0.20 -3.33
N ALA A 223 -63.95 0.61 -3.39
CA ALA A 223 -65.29 0.12 -3.67
C ALA A 223 -65.57 0.16 -5.18
N ASN A 224 -65.99 -0.94 -5.77
CA ASN A 224 -66.39 -0.99 -7.16
C ASN A 224 -67.98 -0.93 -7.25
N ASP A 225 -68.44 -0.27 -8.29
CA ASP A 225 -69.90 -0.19 -8.56
C ASP A 225 -70.44 -1.55 -9.00
N ASP A 226 -71.50 -2.01 -8.36
CA ASP A 226 -72.25 -3.20 -8.74
C ASP A 226 -73.41 -2.82 -9.64
N THR A 227 -73.57 -3.50 -10.79
CA THR A 227 -74.69 -3.31 -11.71
C THR A 227 -75.56 -4.51 -11.66
N TYR A 228 -76.86 -4.30 -11.33
CA TYR A 228 -77.89 -5.32 -11.36
C TYR A 228 -78.92 -5.01 -12.45
N SER A 229 -79.32 -6.03 -13.24
CA SER A 229 -80.42 -5.98 -14.17
C SER A 229 -81.53 -6.84 -13.61
N MET A 230 -82.71 -6.28 -13.50
CA MET A 230 -83.97 -7.06 -13.20
C MET A 230 -84.69 -7.37 -14.52
N SER A 231 -85.12 -8.60 -14.69
CA SER A 231 -85.94 -9.09 -15.81
C SER A 231 -87.42 -8.97 -15.51
#